data_576221deacaa508aede0e4c6b68ba402
#
_entry.id   576221deacaa508aede0e4c6b68ba402
#
_cell.length_a   1.000
_cell.length_b   1.000
_cell.length_c   1.000
_cell.angle_alpha   90.00
_cell.angle_beta   90.00
_cell.angle_gamma   90.00
#
_symmetry.space_group_name_H-M   'P 1'
#
loop_
_entity.id
_entity.type
_entity.pdbx_description
1 polymer ?
#
loop_
_entity_poly.entity_id
_entity_poly.type
_entity_poly.pdbx_seq_one_letter_code
_entity_poly.pdbx_strand_id
1 'polypeptide(L)'
;MTIFLAGFAQAQQLGVPQTAVLTISSERLFADSEFGQRVLREIEAEGTLLAEENERIVAELSREEKDLTEQRAELPPEDFRPLAEAFDEKVQSHRDGQRAKLDALARRSEEAQQMFFELIQPVLIDLLRESGATVIIERSSVFLSSDRTDVTESAIARINVVIGDGSTIENQANE
;
A
#
# COMPACT_ATOMS: atom_id res chain seq x y z
N MET A 1 -9.82 17.74 -81.01
CA MET A 1 -10.19 18.24 -79.65
C MET A 1 -10.02 17.07 -78.74
N THR A 2 -8.84 16.94 -78.14
CA THR A 2 -8.42 15.76 -77.31
C THR A 2 -8.53 16.16 -75.88
N ILE A 3 -9.46 15.52 -75.17
CA ILE A 3 -9.69 15.77 -73.73
C ILE A 3 -8.78 14.84 -72.92
N PHE A 4 -7.80 15.41 -72.21
CA PHE A 4 -6.99 14.69 -71.21
C PHE A 4 -7.77 14.58 -69.86
N LEU A 5 -8.20 13.40 -69.52
CA LEU A 5 -8.66 13.09 -68.14
C LEU A 5 -7.44 12.89 -67.23
N ALA A 6 -7.19 13.86 -66.41
CA ALA A 6 -6.23 13.70 -65.33
C ALA A 6 -6.90 12.90 -64.17
N GLY A 7 -6.53 11.65 -64.02
CA GLY A 7 -6.91 10.82 -62.86
C GLY A 7 -6.21 11.30 -61.61
N PHE A 8 -6.97 11.82 -60.63
CA PHE A 8 -6.46 12.05 -59.25
C PHE A 8 -6.26 10.70 -58.55
N ALA A 9 -5.02 10.27 -58.43
CA ALA A 9 -4.66 9.18 -57.56
C ALA A 9 -4.81 9.68 -56.11
N GLN A 10 -5.89 9.31 -55.44
CA GLN A 10 -6.00 9.45 -54.00
C GLN A 10 -5.03 8.45 -53.37
N ALA A 11 -3.88 8.94 -52.91
CA ALA A 11 -3.03 8.17 -51.99
C ALA A 11 -3.83 7.97 -50.70
N GLN A 12 -4.35 6.77 -50.51
CA GLN A 12 -4.84 6.34 -49.21
C GLN A 12 -3.66 6.41 -48.25
N GLN A 13 -3.61 7.44 -47.40
CA GLN A 13 -2.77 7.43 -46.23
C GLN A 13 -3.25 6.25 -45.38
N LEU A 14 -2.53 5.15 -45.50
CA LEU A 14 -2.54 4.09 -44.48
C LEU A 14 -2.03 4.74 -43.20
N GLY A 15 -2.96 5.33 -42.46
CA GLY A 15 -2.66 5.84 -41.12
C GLY A 15 -2.14 4.66 -40.30
N VAL A 16 -0.83 4.66 -40.04
CA VAL A 16 -0.26 3.77 -39.06
C VAL A 16 -0.99 4.10 -37.74
N PRO A 17 -1.65 3.13 -37.11
CA PRO A 17 -2.30 3.37 -35.82
C PRO A 17 -1.27 4.03 -34.91
N GLN A 18 -1.55 5.24 -34.46
CA GLN A 18 -0.71 5.87 -33.43
C GLN A 18 -0.98 5.11 -32.15
N THR A 19 -0.11 4.15 -31.87
CA THR A 19 -0.11 3.43 -30.59
C THR A 19 0.34 4.43 -29.53
N ALA A 20 -0.62 5.07 -28.88
CA ALA A 20 -0.30 5.89 -27.72
C ALA A 20 0.05 4.99 -26.55
N VAL A 21 1.22 5.20 -25.98
CA VAL A 21 1.68 4.57 -24.75
C VAL A 21 1.49 5.58 -23.63
N LEU A 22 0.85 5.16 -22.55
CA LEU A 22 0.72 5.94 -21.33
C LEU A 22 1.62 5.37 -20.26
N THR A 23 2.03 6.22 -19.33
CA THR A 23 2.79 5.81 -18.13
C THR A 23 2.05 6.25 -16.88
N ILE A 24 2.18 5.44 -15.83
CA ILE A 24 1.69 5.73 -14.48
C ILE A 24 2.77 5.39 -13.45
N SER A 25 2.69 6.03 -12.30
CA SER A 25 3.43 5.63 -11.10
C SER A 25 2.46 4.93 -10.14
N SER A 26 2.57 3.60 -10.04
CA SER A 26 1.75 2.80 -9.13
C SER A 26 1.91 3.23 -7.68
N GLU A 27 3.13 3.58 -7.26
CA GLU A 27 3.41 4.11 -5.95
C GLU A 27 2.59 5.38 -5.66
N ARG A 28 2.61 6.35 -6.60
CA ARG A 28 1.86 7.59 -6.46
C ARG A 28 0.36 7.40 -6.58
N LEU A 29 -0.12 6.48 -7.43
CA LEU A 29 -1.54 6.16 -7.50
C LEU A 29 -2.08 5.76 -6.13
N PHE A 30 -1.33 4.95 -5.38
CA PHE A 30 -1.71 4.58 -4.02
C PHE A 30 -1.49 5.74 -3.04
N ALA A 31 -0.25 6.24 -2.93
CA ALA A 31 0.13 7.19 -1.88
C ALA A 31 -0.61 8.54 -1.96
N ASP A 32 -0.91 9.02 -3.18
CA ASP A 32 -1.53 10.33 -3.40
C ASP A 32 -3.07 10.26 -3.51
N SER A 33 -3.66 9.05 -3.61
CA SER A 33 -5.13 8.88 -3.60
C SER A 33 -5.72 9.06 -2.21
N GLU A 34 -7.00 9.44 -2.13
CA GLU A 34 -7.75 9.54 -0.86
C GLU A 34 -7.77 8.20 -0.12
N PHE A 35 -7.94 7.09 -0.84
CA PHE A 35 -7.88 5.73 -0.32
C PHE A 35 -6.54 5.44 0.35
N GLY A 36 -5.44 5.62 -0.39
CA GLY A 36 -4.10 5.33 0.12
C GLY A 36 -3.73 6.21 1.30
N GLN A 37 -4.06 7.50 1.23
CA GLN A 37 -3.84 8.44 2.34
C GLN A 37 -4.59 8.04 3.61
N ARG A 38 -5.85 7.55 3.50
CA ARG A 38 -6.57 7.00 4.65
C ARG A 38 -5.84 5.80 5.22
N VAL A 39 -5.53 4.81 4.39
CA VAL A 39 -4.84 3.58 4.82
C VAL A 39 -3.50 3.91 5.49
N LEU A 40 -2.69 4.78 4.89
CA LEU A 40 -1.39 5.16 5.46
C LEU A 40 -1.54 5.82 6.84
N ARG A 41 -2.52 6.71 7.01
CA ARG A 41 -2.80 7.32 8.32
C ARG A 41 -3.25 6.28 9.36
N GLU A 42 -4.08 5.32 8.98
CA GLU A 42 -4.55 4.25 9.89
C GLU A 42 -3.39 3.35 10.33
N ILE A 43 -2.53 2.93 9.38
CA ILE A 43 -1.35 2.10 9.66
C ILE A 43 -0.36 2.85 10.57
N GLU A 44 -0.11 4.14 10.31
CA GLU A 44 0.75 4.97 11.16
C GLU A 44 0.20 5.12 12.58
N ALA A 45 -1.10 5.40 12.71
CA ALA A 45 -1.76 5.52 14.02
C ALA A 45 -1.68 4.21 14.83
N GLU A 46 -1.97 3.06 14.19
CA GLU A 46 -1.88 1.77 14.83
C GLU A 46 -0.44 1.42 15.20
N GLY A 47 0.54 1.71 14.33
CA GLY A 47 1.96 1.55 14.61
C GLY A 47 2.42 2.37 15.83
N THR A 48 1.93 3.61 15.94
CA THR A 48 2.22 4.48 17.10
C THR A 48 1.67 3.88 18.40
N LEU A 49 0.41 3.42 18.38
CA LEU A 49 -0.20 2.77 19.55
C LEU A 49 0.55 1.49 19.99
N LEU A 50 0.98 0.70 19.00
CA LEU A 50 1.80 -0.50 19.29
C LEU A 50 3.16 -0.16 19.88
N ALA A 51 3.80 0.92 19.43
CA ALA A 51 5.06 1.39 19.98
C ALA A 51 4.89 1.87 21.44
N GLU A 52 3.87 2.67 21.72
CA GLU A 52 3.55 3.15 23.08
C GLU A 52 3.22 1.99 24.04
N GLU A 53 2.42 1.01 23.57
CA GLU A 53 2.13 -0.21 24.34
C GLU A 53 3.41 -0.97 24.65
N ASN A 54 4.30 -1.15 23.66
CA ASN A 54 5.56 -1.83 23.84
C ASN A 54 6.46 -1.13 24.85
N GLU A 55 6.61 0.19 24.78
CA GLU A 55 7.39 0.98 25.73
C GLU A 55 6.87 0.81 27.16
N ARG A 56 5.55 0.86 27.35
CA ARG A 56 4.94 0.66 28.66
C ARG A 56 5.25 -0.74 29.23
N ILE A 57 5.08 -1.78 28.43
CA ILE A 57 5.31 -3.16 28.88
C ILE A 57 6.79 -3.39 29.16
N VAL A 58 7.70 -2.88 28.33
CA VAL A 58 9.15 -2.96 28.55
C VAL A 58 9.54 -2.28 29.86
N ALA A 59 8.94 -1.12 30.17
CA ALA A 59 9.19 -0.45 31.45
C ALA A 59 8.65 -1.24 32.67
N GLU A 60 7.51 -1.93 32.53
CA GLU A 60 6.97 -2.82 33.55
C GLU A 60 7.88 -4.02 33.77
N LEU A 61 8.31 -4.68 32.68
CA LEU A 61 9.25 -5.82 32.75
C LEU A 61 10.59 -5.43 33.38
N SER A 62 11.13 -4.25 33.07
CA SER A 62 12.37 -3.77 33.66
C SER A 62 12.28 -3.52 35.18
N ARG A 63 11.11 -3.10 35.65
CA ARG A 63 10.88 -2.97 37.11
C ARG A 63 10.81 -4.35 37.78
N GLU A 64 10.05 -5.27 37.19
CA GLU A 64 9.90 -6.64 37.69
C GLU A 64 11.24 -7.38 37.70
N GLU A 65 12.07 -7.21 36.67
CA GLU A 65 13.44 -7.77 36.62
C GLU A 65 14.30 -7.25 37.77
N LYS A 66 14.20 -5.96 38.10
CA LYS A 66 14.93 -5.37 39.22
C LYS A 66 14.44 -5.94 40.55
N ASP A 67 13.12 -6.03 40.75
CA ASP A 67 12.52 -6.58 41.94
C ASP A 67 12.93 -8.05 42.14
N LEU A 68 12.95 -8.85 41.08
CA LEU A 68 13.44 -10.23 41.10
C LEU A 68 14.93 -10.30 41.44
N THR A 69 15.74 -9.37 40.94
CA THR A 69 17.17 -9.30 41.25
C THR A 69 17.40 -9.05 42.73
N GLU A 70 16.60 -8.21 43.38
CA GLU A 70 16.64 -7.95 44.82
C GLU A 70 16.19 -9.20 45.60
N GLN A 71 15.07 -9.83 45.20
CA GLN A 71 14.54 -11.05 45.85
C GLN A 71 15.48 -12.24 45.76
N ARG A 72 16.30 -12.33 44.70
CA ARG A 72 17.29 -13.41 44.56
C ARG A 72 18.29 -13.49 45.74
N ALA A 73 18.59 -12.35 46.36
CA ALA A 73 19.50 -12.30 47.50
C ALA A 73 18.83 -12.75 48.83
N GLU A 74 17.50 -12.71 48.87
CA GLU A 74 16.70 -12.93 50.08
C GLU A 74 16.03 -14.32 50.12
N LEU A 75 15.73 -14.90 48.92
CA LEU A 75 14.98 -16.15 48.80
C LEU A 75 15.91 -17.38 48.67
N PRO A 76 15.49 -18.55 49.18
CA PRO A 76 16.13 -19.84 48.88
C PRO A 76 16.03 -20.13 47.38
N PRO A 77 17.00 -20.83 46.75
CA PRO A 77 17.02 -21.14 45.35
C PRO A 77 15.75 -21.86 44.81
N GLU A 78 15.15 -22.72 45.65
CA GLU A 78 13.92 -23.46 45.35
C GLU A 78 12.69 -22.55 45.23
N ASP A 79 12.64 -21.46 45.99
CA ASP A 79 11.54 -20.49 45.99
C ASP A 79 11.73 -19.42 44.88
N PHE A 80 12.99 -19.08 44.58
CA PHE A 80 13.32 -18.11 43.52
C PHE A 80 13.12 -18.66 42.09
N ARG A 81 13.46 -19.94 41.87
CA ARG A 81 13.41 -20.56 40.54
C ARG A 81 12.06 -20.40 39.83
N PRO A 82 10.89 -20.72 40.43
CA PRO A 82 9.61 -20.57 39.77
C PRO A 82 9.28 -19.12 39.44
N LEU A 83 9.76 -18.14 40.22
CA LEU A 83 9.56 -16.71 39.91
C LEU A 83 10.38 -16.29 38.69
N ALA A 84 11.62 -16.74 38.59
CA ALA A 84 12.47 -16.48 37.42
C ALA A 84 11.90 -17.13 36.16
N GLU A 85 11.46 -18.39 36.23
CA GLU A 85 10.83 -19.10 35.10
C GLU A 85 9.55 -18.38 34.62
N ALA A 86 8.69 -17.93 35.52
CA ALA A 86 7.49 -17.18 35.20
C ALA A 86 7.80 -15.83 34.53
N PHE A 87 8.85 -15.15 34.98
CA PHE A 87 9.30 -13.91 34.34
C PHE A 87 9.84 -14.15 32.92
N ASP A 88 10.67 -15.19 32.74
CA ASP A 88 11.19 -15.56 31.42
C ASP A 88 10.05 -15.89 30.42
N GLU A 89 9.02 -16.64 30.85
CA GLU A 89 7.83 -16.92 30.07
C GLU A 89 7.07 -15.62 29.69
N LYS A 90 6.94 -14.68 30.63
CA LYS A 90 6.29 -13.40 30.42
C LYS A 90 7.03 -12.56 29.38
N VAL A 91 8.37 -12.49 29.47
CA VAL A 91 9.22 -11.79 28.50
C VAL A 91 9.08 -12.41 27.11
N GLN A 92 9.12 -13.75 27.04
CA GLN A 92 8.99 -14.45 25.75
C GLN A 92 7.60 -14.23 25.13
N SER A 93 6.55 -14.38 25.92
CA SER A 93 5.17 -14.15 25.48
C SER A 93 4.96 -12.71 24.94
N HIS A 94 5.54 -11.71 25.63
CA HIS A 94 5.50 -10.33 25.17
C HIS A 94 6.20 -10.17 23.82
N ARG A 95 7.41 -10.70 23.65
CA ARG A 95 8.17 -10.62 22.40
C ARG A 95 7.42 -11.25 21.22
N ASP A 96 6.84 -12.43 21.44
CA ASP A 96 6.10 -13.15 20.42
C ASP A 96 4.79 -12.43 20.07
N GLY A 97 4.07 -11.93 21.08
CA GLY A 97 2.87 -11.12 20.87
C GLY A 97 3.15 -9.83 20.11
N GLN A 98 4.23 -9.13 20.43
CA GLN A 98 4.61 -7.90 19.73
C GLN A 98 4.98 -8.17 18.27
N ARG A 99 5.74 -9.24 18.01
CA ARG A 99 6.06 -9.65 16.63
C ARG A 99 4.79 -9.97 15.85
N ALA A 100 3.87 -10.75 16.42
CA ALA A 100 2.61 -11.10 15.77
C ALA A 100 1.76 -9.87 15.42
N LYS A 101 1.71 -8.84 16.30
CA LYS A 101 1.01 -7.58 16.04
C LYS A 101 1.64 -6.81 14.88
N LEU A 102 2.96 -6.68 14.84
CA LEU A 102 3.68 -6.01 13.75
C LEU A 102 3.50 -6.73 12.41
N ASP A 103 3.57 -8.07 12.41
CA ASP A 103 3.34 -8.89 11.22
C ASP A 103 1.88 -8.74 10.72
N ALA A 104 0.90 -8.62 11.63
CA ALA A 104 -0.49 -8.38 11.28
C ALA A 104 -0.67 -6.99 10.64
N LEU A 105 -0.02 -5.97 11.20
CA LEU A 105 -0.06 -4.60 10.65
C LEU A 105 0.56 -4.54 9.24
N ALA A 106 1.69 -5.21 9.03
CA ALA A 106 2.33 -5.30 7.72
C ALA A 106 1.41 -5.98 6.69
N ARG A 107 0.81 -7.13 7.05
CA ARG A 107 -0.16 -7.81 6.16
C ARG A 107 -1.36 -6.93 5.83
N ARG A 108 -1.92 -6.22 6.80
CA ARG A 108 -3.03 -5.28 6.54
C ARG A 108 -2.66 -4.21 5.53
N SER A 109 -1.44 -3.69 5.58
CA SER A 109 -0.93 -2.73 4.60
C SER A 109 -0.84 -3.33 3.20
N GLU A 110 -0.32 -4.56 3.08
CA GLU A 110 -0.22 -5.28 1.80
C GLU A 110 -1.60 -5.60 1.20
N GLU A 111 -2.53 -6.09 2.03
CA GLU A 111 -3.90 -6.40 1.64
C GLU A 111 -4.66 -5.15 1.15
N ALA A 112 -4.49 -4.03 1.84
CA ALA A 112 -5.09 -2.76 1.43
C ALA A 112 -4.53 -2.27 0.08
N GLN A 113 -3.22 -2.41 -0.15
CA GLN A 113 -2.61 -2.11 -1.44
C GLN A 113 -3.15 -3.00 -2.56
N GLN A 114 -3.25 -4.31 -2.31
CA GLN A 114 -3.81 -5.25 -3.28
C GLN A 114 -5.26 -4.90 -3.62
N MET A 115 -6.09 -4.68 -2.61
CA MET A 115 -7.49 -4.26 -2.79
C MET A 115 -7.59 -2.98 -3.61
N PHE A 116 -6.76 -1.98 -3.33
CA PHE A 116 -6.72 -0.73 -4.09
C PHE A 116 -6.49 -0.99 -5.58
N PHE A 117 -5.47 -1.79 -5.95
CA PHE A 117 -5.18 -2.06 -7.36
C PHE A 117 -6.29 -2.86 -8.05
N GLU A 118 -6.99 -3.71 -7.34
CA GLU A 118 -8.19 -4.39 -7.87
C GLU A 118 -9.32 -3.39 -8.13
N LEU A 119 -9.58 -2.48 -7.21
CA LEU A 119 -10.64 -1.48 -7.31
C LEU A 119 -10.41 -0.45 -8.42
N ILE A 120 -9.18 -0.04 -8.66
CA ILE A 120 -8.88 0.98 -9.67
C ILE A 120 -8.74 0.43 -11.09
N GLN A 121 -8.67 -0.88 -11.26
CA GLN A 121 -8.51 -1.48 -12.59
C GLN A 121 -9.54 -1.02 -13.61
N PRO A 122 -10.85 -0.93 -13.31
CA PRO A 122 -11.84 -0.40 -14.24
C PRO A 122 -11.57 1.06 -14.63
N VAL A 123 -11.13 1.89 -13.65
CA VAL A 123 -10.81 3.31 -13.89
C VAL A 123 -9.65 3.45 -14.86
N LEU A 124 -8.60 2.61 -14.72
CA LEU A 124 -7.46 2.61 -15.64
C LEU A 124 -7.84 2.11 -17.04
N ILE A 125 -8.75 1.13 -17.15
CA ILE A 125 -9.28 0.65 -18.43
C ILE A 125 -10.05 1.76 -19.15
N ASP A 126 -10.87 2.50 -18.44
CA ASP A 126 -11.63 3.61 -19.04
C ASP A 126 -10.69 4.75 -19.47
N LEU A 127 -9.69 5.07 -18.64
CA LEU A 127 -8.66 6.04 -19.01
C LEU A 127 -7.91 5.62 -20.28
N LEU A 128 -7.56 4.34 -20.41
CA LEU A 128 -6.91 3.78 -21.60
C LEU A 128 -7.78 3.96 -22.85
N ARG A 129 -9.09 3.64 -22.77
CA ARG A 129 -10.03 3.76 -23.88
C ARG A 129 -10.25 5.20 -24.32
N GLU A 130 -10.47 6.10 -23.37
CA GLU A 130 -10.74 7.51 -23.65
C GLU A 130 -9.55 8.23 -24.27
N SER A 131 -8.33 7.87 -23.86
CA SER A 131 -7.09 8.44 -24.42
C SER A 131 -6.74 7.88 -25.79
N GLY A 132 -7.41 6.80 -26.24
CA GLY A 132 -7.06 6.08 -27.46
C GLY A 132 -5.71 5.36 -27.38
N ALA A 133 -5.20 5.18 -26.17
CA ALA A 133 -3.97 4.44 -25.92
C ALA A 133 -4.21 2.94 -25.97
N THR A 134 -3.16 2.19 -26.21
CA THR A 134 -3.22 0.72 -26.29
C THR A 134 -2.56 0.03 -25.11
N VAL A 135 -1.73 0.76 -24.33
CA VAL A 135 -1.02 0.23 -23.18
C VAL A 135 -0.75 1.32 -22.15
N ILE A 136 -0.81 0.92 -20.89
CA ILE A 136 -0.30 1.70 -19.75
C ILE A 136 0.89 0.92 -19.17
N ILE A 137 2.00 1.59 -18.94
CA ILE A 137 3.24 1.01 -18.45
C ILE A 137 3.65 1.71 -17.16
N GLU A 138 4.21 0.96 -16.22
CA GLU A 138 4.83 1.53 -15.03
C GLU A 138 5.97 2.49 -15.40
N ARG A 139 5.93 3.73 -14.89
CA ARG A 139 6.90 4.79 -15.24
C ARG A 139 8.33 4.39 -14.88
N SER A 140 8.54 3.73 -13.76
CA SER A 140 9.86 3.27 -13.32
C SER A 140 10.49 2.23 -14.24
N SER A 141 9.68 1.55 -15.06
CA SER A 141 10.15 0.57 -16.05
C SER A 141 10.55 1.20 -17.39
N VAL A 142 10.34 2.52 -17.56
CA VAL A 142 10.63 3.22 -18.81
C VAL A 142 11.92 4.02 -18.67
N PHE A 143 12.88 3.74 -19.55
CA PHE A 143 14.19 4.44 -19.54
C PHE A 143 14.05 5.95 -19.85
N LEU A 144 13.19 6.30 -20.80
CA LEU A 144 12.92 7.68 -21.19
C LEU A 144 11.48 7.82 -21.69
N SER A 145 10.75 8.77 -21.17
CA SER A 145 9.40 9.12 -21.62
C SER A 145 9.19 10.64 -21.58
N SER A 146 8.26 11.12 -22.39
CA SER A 146 7.78 12.49 -22.31
C SER A 146 6.80 12.62 -21.15
N ASP A 147 6.76 13.77 -20.48
CA ASP A 147 5.75 14.06 -19.44
C ASP A 147 4.31 14.00 -19.98
N ARG A 148 4.13 14.13 -21.30
CA ARG A 148 2.81 13.98 -21.96
C ARG A 148 2.25 12.57 -21.87
N THR A 149 3.09 11.57 -21.67
CA THR A 149 2.65 10.16 -21.50
C THR A 149 2.23 9.83 -20.08
N ASP A 150 2.65 10.63 -19.12
CA ASP A 150 2.34 10.43 -17.70
C ASP A 150 0.92 10.90 -17.40
N VAL A 151 0.07 9.95 -17.05
CA VAL A 151 -1.33 10.19 -16.69
C VAL A 151 -1.62 9.96 -15.21
N THR A 152 -0.58 9.87 -14.38
CA THR A 152 -0.71 9.58 -12.94
C THR A 152 -1.67 10.53 -12.25
N GLU A 153 -1.52 11.84 -12.42
CA GLU A 153 -2.39 12.85 -11.80
C GLU A 153 -3.85 12.72 -12.27
N SER A 154 -4.05 12.51 -13.57
CA SER A 154 -5.39 12.32 -14.12
C SER A 154 -6.06 11.05 -13.61
N ALA A 155 -5.27 9.99 -13.45
CA ALA A 155 -5.73 8.73 -12.87
C ALA A 155 -6.12 8.91 -11.40
N ILE A 156 -5.28 9.56 -10.58
CA ILE A 156 -5.58 9.86 -9.16
C ILE A 156 -6.88 10.65 -9.03
N ALA A 157 -7.05 11.71 -9.83
CA ALA A 157 -8.27 12.52 -9.79
C ALA A 157 -9.54 11.68 -10.07
N ARG A 158 -9.47 10.77 -11.05
CA ARG A 158 -10.60 9.88 -11.38
C ARG A 158 -10.83 8.81 -10.30
N ILE A 159 -9.76 8.24 -9.77
CA ILE A 159 -9.81 7.25 -8.69
C ILE A 159 -10.54 7.86 -7.49
N ASN A 160 -10.17 9.07 -7.07
CA ASN A 160 -10.81 9.76 -5.94
C ASN A 160 -12.31 10.02 -6.19
N VAL A 161 -12.72 10.30 -7.44
CA VAL A 161 -14.15 10.47 -7.77
C VAL A 161 -14.91 9.14 -7.70
N VAL A 162 -14.27 8.02 -8.10
CA VAL A 162 -14.94 6.71 -8.24
C VAL A 162 -14.98 5.93 -6.93
N ILE A 163 -13.86 5.87 -6.22
CA ILE A 163 -13.74 5.06 -5.00
C ILE A 163 -13.60 5.90 -3.71
N GLY A 164 -13.28 7.21 -3.83
CA GLY A 164 -13.05 8.09 -2.69
C GLY A 164 -11.97 7.53 -1.76
N ASP A 165 -12.21 7.60 -0.47
CA ASP A 165 -11.34 7.00 0.54
C ASP A 165 -11.57 5.48 0.75
N GLY A 166 -12.53 4.88 0.04
CA GLY A 166 -12.84 3.44 0.10
C GLY A 166 -13.63 2.97 1.32
N SER A 167 -13.94 3.83 2.28
CA SER A 167 -14.63 3.44 3.51
C SER A 167 -16.01 2.82 3.29
N THR A 168 -16.72 3.27 2.27
CA THR A 168 -18.04 2.73 1.88
C THR A 168 -17.95 1.33 1.30
N ILE A 169 -16.88 1.02 0.59
CA ILE A 169 -16.66 -0.28 -0.07
C ILE A 169 -16.30 -1.34 0.96
N GLU A 170 -15.40 -1.01 1.89
CA GLU A 170 -15.00 -1.90 2.98
C GLU A 170 -16.18 -2.25 3.91
N ASN A 171 -17.08 -1.30 4.18
CA ASN A 171 -18.26 -1.55 4.99
C ASN A 171 -19.25 -2.52 4.31
N GLN A 172 -19.40 -2.46 2.98
CA GLN A 172 -20.26 -3.38 2.22
C GLN A 172 -19.69 -4.80 2.12
N ALA A 173 -18.38 -4.97 2.16
CA ALA A 173 -17.74 -6.28 2.13
C ALA A 173 -17.80 -7.02 3.48
N ASN A 174 -18.07 -6.30 4.57
CA ASN A 174 -18.16 -6.85 5.93
C ASN A 174 -19.61 -7.10 6.41
N GLU A 175 -20.62 -6.79 5.59
CA GLU A 175 -22.05 -7.15 5.80
C GLU A 175 -22.44 -8.46 5.10
#